data_5a86e9f893279f5cdb698dc45032334d
#
_entry.id   5a86e9f893279f5cdb698dc45032334d
#
_cell.length_a   1.000
_cell.length_b   1.000
_cell.length_c   1.000
_cell.angle_alpha   90.00
_cell.angle_beta   90.00
_cell.angle_gamma   90.00
#
_symmetry.space_group_name_H-M   'P 1'
#
loop_
_entity.id
_entity.type
_entity.pdbx_description
1 polymer ?
#
loop_
_entity_poly.entity_id
_entity_poly.type
_entity_poly.pdbx_seq_one_letter_code
_entity_poly.pdbx_strand_id
1 'polypeptide(L)' 'MSTEQLGIAATSAVTIRSMLAEAERSLHAAGIEQPALEAAWLLEHVLHLSPLMQRVKAERPVPALDYARVLALVARRANR' A
#
# COMPACT_ATOMS: atom_id res chain seq x y z
N MET A 1 12.61 28.04 0.56
CA MET A 1 12.33 27.39 0.66
C MET A 1 11.79 26.89 0.75
N SER A 2 11.85 26.76 0.59
CA SER A 2 11.31 25.95 0.73
C SER A 2 10.88 25.29 0.42
N THR A 3 11.02 25.09 0.21
CA THR A 3 10.49 24.28 0.06
C THR A 3 10.30 23.58 0.20
N GLU A 4 10.68 23.46 0.28
CA GLU A 4 10.43 22.65 0.51
C GLU A 4 9.85 22.15 0.85
N GLN A 5 10.10 22.31 0.94
CA GLN A 5 9.47 21.80 1.35
C GLN A 5 8.55 21.44 1.21
N LEU A 6 8.39 21.63 0.94
CA LEU A 6 7.51 21.37 0.71
C LEU A 6 7.06 20.52 0.28
N GLY A 7 7.16 20.75 -0.17
CA GLY A 7 6.67 19.79 -0.97
C GLY A 7 6.83 18.50 -0.48
N ILE A 8 7.62 18.39 0.13
CA ILE A 8 7.84 17.27 0.67
C ILE A 8 6.74 16.60 1.07
N ALA A 9 5.99 17.23 1.71
CA ALA A 9 4.90 16.65 2.19
C ALA A 9 4.12 16.03 1.16
N ALA A 10 3.94 16.71 0.18
CA ALA A 10 3.15 16.21 -0.86
C ALA A 10 3.68 14.97 -1.36
N THR A 11 4.94 14.93 -1.47
CA THR A 11 5.53 13.81 -2.05
C THR A 11 5.35 12.62 -1.25
N SER A 12 5.18 12.77 0.00
CA SER A 12 5.11 11.59 0.78
C SER A 12 3.76 10.99 0.75
N ALA A 13 2.87 11.52 0.03
CA ALA A 13 1.51 11.04 0.07
C ALA A 13 1.35 9.72 -0.65
N VAL A 14 1.62 8.66 0.03
CA VAL A 14 1.24 7.34 -0.43
C VAL A 14 -0.22 7.18 -0.05
N THR A 15 -1.07 6.92 -1.02
CA THR A 15 -2.48 6.72 -0.77
C THR A 15 -2.80 5.23 -0.74
N ILE A 16 -4.00 4.90 -0.27
CA ILE A 16 -4.43 3.50 -0.30
C ILE A 16 -4.40 2.98 -1.73
N ARG A 17 -4.84 3.79 -2.69
CA ARG A 17 -4.81 3.40 -4.09
C ARG A 17 -3.39 3.06 -4.56
N SER A 18 -2.44 3.95 -4.30
CA SER A 18 -1.07 3.72 -4.77
C SER A 18 -0.41 2.57 -4.02
N MET A 19 -0.75 2.38 -2.76
CA MET A 19 -0.23 1.27 -1.97
C MET A 19 -0.73 -0.06 -2.52
N LEU A 20 -2.02 -0.14 -2.85
CA LEU A 20 -2.58 -1.35 -3.45
C LEU A 20 -1.87 -1.67 -4.77
N ALA A 21 -1.64 -0.66 -5.60
CA ALA A 21 -0.97 -0.88 -6.88
C ALA A 21 0.45 -1.37 -6.68
N GLU A 22 1.15 -0.82 -5.74
CA GLU A 22 2.53 -1.23 -5.46
C GLU A 22 2.57 -2.66 -4.94
N ALA A 23 1.69 -2.99 -4.01
CA ALA A 23 1.63 -4.34 -3.46
C ALA A 23 1.27 -5.35 -4.55
N GLU A 24 0.31 -5.01 -5.39
CA GLU A 24 -0.09 -5.89 -6.48
C GLU A 24 1.06 -6.16 -7.43
N ARG A 25 1.80 -5.12 -7.80
CA ARG A 25 2.94 -5.28 -8.71
C ARG A 25 4.00 -6.21 -8.11
N SER A 26 4.30 -6.04 -6.82
CA SER A 26 5.30 -6.88 -6.18
C SER A 26 4.87 -8.34 -6.12
N LEU A 27 3.60 -8.57 -5.78
CA LEU A 27 3.09 -9.93 -5.69
C LEU A 27 3.02 -10.57 -7.08
N HIS A 28 2.62 -9.81 -8.08
CA HIS A 28 2.56 -10.30 -9.45
C HIS A 28 3.96 -10.70 -9.93
N ALA A 29 4.96 -9.86 -9.64
CA ALA A 29 6.33 -10.14 -10.03
C ALA A 29 6.87 -11.39 -9.36
N ALA A 30 6.34 -11.74 -8.20
CA ALA A 30 6.75 -12.93 -7.47
C ALA A 30 5.98 -14.18 -7.90
N GLY A 31 5.09 -14.06 -8.87
CA GLY A 31 4.35 -15.21 -9.37
C GLY A 31 3.10 -15.57 -8.60
N ILE A 32 2.62 -14.66 -7.75
CA ILE A 32 1.40 -14.92 -7.00
C ILE A 32 0.21 -14.87 -7.97
N GLU A 33 -0.67 -15.86 -7.90
CA GLU A 33 -1.74 -16.00 -8.88
C GLU A 33 -2.82 -14.92 -8.82
N GLN A 34 -3.16 -14.45 -7.63
CA GLN A 34 -4.21 -13.46 -7.48
C GLN A 34 -3.65 -12.26 -6.74
N PRO A 35 -2.72 -11.52 -7.36
CA PRO A 35 -2.01 -10.47 -6.65
C PRO A 35 -2.90 -9.34 -6.16
N ALA A 36 -3.92 -8.98 -6.92
CA ALA A 36 -4.81 -7.89 -6.50
C ALA A 36 -5.59 -8.27 -5.25
N LEU A 37 -6.09 -9.49 -5.21
CA LEU A 37 -6.87 -9.98 -4.07
C LEU A 37 -5.98 -10.07 -2.83
N GLU A 38 -4.79 -10.62 -3.00
CA GLU A 38 -3.89 -10.77 -1.86
C GLU A 38 -3.37 -9.42 -1.37
N ALA A 39 -3.15 -8.48 -2.29
CA ALA A 39 -2.76 -7.14 -1.87
C ALA A 39 -3.84 -6.51 -0.99
N ALA A 40 -5.10 -6.67 -1.38
CA ALA A 40 -6.20 -6.13 -0.58
C ALA A 40 -6.28 -6.79 0.80
N TRP A 41 -6.04 -8.09 0.88
CA TRP A 41 -6.03 -8.78 2.16
C TRP A 41 -4.90 -8.30 3.06
N LEU A 42 -3.71 -8.07 2.49
CA LEU A 42 -2.59 -7.59 3.28
C LEU A 42 -2.83 -6.18 3.81
N LEU A 43 -3.42 -5.32 2.98
CA LEU A 43 -3.78 -3.99 3.42
C LEU A 43 -4.86 -4.04 4.50
N GLU A 44 -5.83 -4.91 4.34
CA GLU A 44 -6.87 -5.06 5.35
C GLU A 44 -6.26 -5.43 6.70
N HIS A 45 -5.28 -6.30 6.69
CA HIS A 45 -4.64 -6.73 7.92
C HIS A 45 -3.98 -5.56 8.66
N VAL A 46 -3.37 -4.64 7.94
CA VAL A 46 -2.65 -3.53 8.56
C VAL A 46 -3.57 -2.34 8.82
N LEU A 47 -4.42 -2.00 7.86
CA LEU A 47 -5.23 -0.79 7.94
C LEU A 47 -6.60 -1.01 8.57
N HIS A 48 -6.99 -2.27 8.73
CA HIS A 48 -8.31 -2.63 9.27
C HIS A 48 -9.45 -2.07 8.42
N LEU A 49 -9.23 -2.02 7.11
CA LEU A 49 -10.24 -1.58 6.16
C LEU A 49 -10.52 -2.73 5.21
N SER A 50 -11.79 -3.10 5.09
CA SER A 50 -12.17 -4.16 4.14
C SER A 50 -11.81 -3.73 2.72
N PRO A 51 -11.73 -4.67 1.78
CA PRO A 51 -11.45 -4.30 0.39
C PRO A 51 -12.42 -3.25 -0.15
N LEU A 52 -13.69 -3.33 0.23
CA LEU A 52 -14.65 -2.33 -0.20
C LEU A 52 -14.29 -0.95 0.36
N MET A 53 -13.96 -0.89 1.65
CA MET A 53 -13.62 0.38 2.26
C MET A 53 -12.31 0.92 1.73
N GLN A 54 -11.40 0.05 1.31
CA GLN A 54 -10.18 0.50 0.65
C GLN A 54 -10.50 1.25 -0.64
N ARG A 55 -11.53 0.81 -1.37
CA ARG A 55 -11.96 1.51 -2.57
C ARG A 55 -12.62 2.84 -2.24
N VAL A 56 -13.46 2.85 -1.22
CA VAL A 56 -14.15 4.06 -0.81
C VAL A 56 -13.15 5.12 -0.35
N LYS A 57 -12.12 4.69 0.35
CA LYS A 57 -11.12 5.60 0.91
C LYS A 57 -9.81 5.59 0.13
N ALA A 58 -9.90 5.34 -1.16
CA ALA A 58 -8.72 5.12 -2.01
C ALA A 58 -7.71 6.27 -1.97
N GLU A 59 -8.20 7.50 -1.79
CA GLU A 59 -7.31 8.65 -1.78
C GLU A 59 -6.79 9.03 -0.39
N ARG A 60 -7.15 8.26 0.62
CA ARG A 60 -6.67 8.53 1.97
C ARG A 60 -5.18 8.25 2.05
N PRO A 61 -4.41 9.15 2.68
CA PRO A 61 -2.98 8.89 2.87
C PRO A 61 -2.74 7.73 3.82
N VAL A 62 -1.67 6.99 3.56
CA VAL A 62 -1.27 5.87 4.41
C VAL A 62 -0.12 6.36 5.30
N PRO A 63 -0.27 6.28 6.62
CA PRO A 63 0.81 6.69 7.52
C PRO A 63 2.08 5.89 7.26
N ALA A 64 3.22 6.52 7.47
CA ALA A 64 4.51 5.91 7.17
C ALA A 64 4.71 4.56 7.86
N LEU A 65 4.27 4.43 9.10
CA LEU A 65 4.42 3.18 9.81
C LEU A 65 3.58 2.07 9.18
N ASP A 66 2.36 2.40 8.78
CA ASP A 66 1.49 1.42 8.13
C ASP A 66 2.07 1.03 6.77
N TYR A 67 2.61 2.00 6.03
CA TYR A 67 3.25 1.72 4.76
C TYR A 67 4.37 0.70 4.96
N ALA A 68 5.23 0.93 5.96
CA ALA A 68 6.33 0.01 6.22
C ALA A 68 5.82 -1.39 6.59
N ARG A 69 4.74 -1.45 7.36
CA ARG A 69 4.16 -2.73 7.75
C ARG A 69 3.62 -3.50 6.56
N VAL A 70 2.93 -2.80 5.67
CA VAL A 70 2.40 -3.45 4.46
C VAL A 70 3.55 -3.97 3.61
N LEU A 71 4.59 -3.14 3.41
CA LEU A 71 5.73 -3.57 2.60
C LEU A 71 6.40 -4.82 3.19
N ALA A 72 6.50 -4.88 4.51
CA ALA A 72 7.10 -6.06 5.16
C ALA A 72 6.27 -7.31 4.89
N LEU A 73 4.94 -7.19 4.97
CA LEU A 73 4.07 -8.33 4.70
C LEU A 73 4.12 -8.75 3.25
N VAL A 74 4.17 -7.77 2.34
CA VAL A 74 4.27 -8.06 0.91
C VAL A 74 5.58 -8.81 0.63
N ALA A 75 6.67 -8.34 1.23
CA ALA A 75 7.97 -8.98 1.02
C ALA A 75 7.96 -10.42 1.53
N ARG A 76 7.35 -10.66 2.69
CA ARG A 76 7.27 -12.00 3.24
C ARG A 76 6.45 -12.92 2.35
N ARG A 77 5.33 -12.41 1.85
CA ARG A 77 4.48 -13.21 0.97
C ARG A 77 5.17 -13.49 -0.36
N ALA A 78 5.85 -12.50 -0.89
CA ALA A 78 6.56 -12.65 -2.16
C ALA A 78 7.70 -13.65 -2.06
N ASN A 79 8.31 -13.74 -0.90
CA ASN A 79 9.41 -14.65 -0.71
C ASN A 79 8.95 -16.08 -0.48
N ARG A 80 7.71 -16.23 -0.15
CA ARG A 80 7.11 -17.53 0.14
C ARG A 80 8.00 -18.41 0.94
#